data_1c3fe54b3d1c4605e129f80571fcb322
#
_entry.id   1c3fe54b3d1c4605e129f80571fcb322
#
_cell.length_a   1.000
_cell.length_b   1.000
_cell.length_c   1.000
_cell.angle_alpha   90.00
_cell.angle_beta   90.00
_cell.angle_gamma   90.00
#
_symmetry.space_group_name_H-M   'P 1'
#
loop_
_entity.id
_entity.type
_entity.pdbx_description
1 polymer ?
#
loop_
_entity_poly.entity_id
_entity_poly.type
_entity_poly.pdbx_seq_one_letter_code
_entity_poly.pdbx_strand_id
1 'polypeptide(L)'
;MAIVSEQAGTTTDPVKKSIEIFGIGPVVLIDTAGIDDVSELGKQRVEKTYQVLKEIDCAILVIVGEEFGEPEMEIIEQFKKHEVPFIIVHNKSEIAELSENLRTRIESEFSTKVLEFSALKDDAKVLQEALKKAIPESAYKKTSLLGGIIKPGDVVVLVTPIDDEAPEGRMILPQVMAIRDVLDNDCICVVLKETALKQYFESGLPRPNLVVTDSQVFKIVNEIVPKDVMLTSFSIILARLRGDFENYLKGTPHLSNLKDGDKILMLESCTHEISCGDIGRVKLPNLIRKFTGKNIEFTYLSGLTPIENIKQYAMAIQCGGCMATRKQLINRTNMAVENGIPISNYGMAIAYMNGIFERVTKVFSL
;
A
#
# COMPACT_ATOMS: atom_id res chain seq x y z
N MET A 1 19.13 14.40 -9.01
CA MET A 1 18.94 15.85 -8.75
C MET A 1 18.10 16.38 -9.89
N ALA A 2 16.99 17.06 -9.60
CA ALA A 2 16.29 17.82 -10.64
C ALA A 2 17.23 18.90 -11.19
N ILE A 3 17.22 19.12 -12.49
CA ILE A 3 18.01 20.16 -13.12
C ILE A 3 17.31 21.49 -12.82
N VAL A 4 18.00 22.40 -12.17
CA VAL A 4 17.52 23.77 -11.94
C VAL A 4 17.94 24.62 -13.14
N SER A 5 16.97 25.26 -13.81
CA SER A 5 17.20 26.12 -14.97
C SER A 5 16.33 27.39 -14.87
N GLU A 6 16.79 28.46 -15.46
CA GLU A 6 15.98 29.68 -15.63
C GLU A 6 14.91 29.54 -16.73
N GLN A 7 14.98 28.47 -17.54
CA GLN A 7 13.98 28.20 -18.58
C GLN A 7 12.84 27.35 -18.05
N ALA A 8 11.61 27.77 -18.28
CA ALA A 8 10.40 27.00 -18.03
C ALA A 8 10.41 25.67 -18.81
N GLY A 9 9.87 24.58 -18.24
CA GLY A 9 9.77 23.29 -18.90
C GLY A 9 11.02 22.41 -18.80
N THR A 10 11.89 22.62 -17.80
CA THR A 10 13.12 21.82 -17.61
C THR A 10 12.84 20.38 -17.15
N THR A 11 11.78 20.15 -16.40
CA THR A 11 11.38 18.81 -15.93
C THR A 11 10.52 18.11 -16.98
N THR A 12 11.01 17.05 -17.59
CA THR A 12 10.31 16.29 -18.65
C THR A 12 9.57 15.07 -18.12
N ASP A 13 10.12 14.41 -17.12
CA ASP A 13 9.54 13.24 -16.44
C ASP A 13 9.48 13.48 -14.93
N PRO A 14 8.45 12.93 -14.23
CA PRO A 14 8.37 13.05 -12.78
C PRO A 14 9.61 12.48 -12.09
N VAL A 15 10.32 13.30 -11.33
CA VAL A 15 11.53 12.90 -10.60
C VAL A 15 11.16 12.49 -9.18
N LYS A 16 11.42 11.24 -8.83
CA LYS A 16 11.14 10.69 -7.49
C LYS A 16 12.38 10.80 -6.60
N LYS A 17 12.21 11.34 -5.38
CA LYS A 17 13.27 11.43 -4.37
C LYS A 17 12.73 10.99 -3.02
N SER A 18 13.35 9.98 -2.43
CA SER A 18 13.03 9.52 -1.07
C SER A 18 13.75 10.40 -0.05
N ILE A 19 13.02 10.88 0.94
CA ILE A 19 13.54 11.64 2.10
C ILE A 19 12.80 11.19 3.35
N GLU A 20 13.35 11.52 4.52
CA GLU A 20 12.67 11.36 5.80
C GLU A 20 12.25 12.73 6.34
N ILE A 21 10.96 12.89 6.67
CA ILE A 21 10.42 14.11 7.28
C ILE A 21 10.07 13.81 8.73
N PHE A 22 10.69 14.58 9.64
CA PHE A 22 10.46 14.42 11.07
C PHE A 22 8.97 14.59 11.44
N GLY A 23 8.41 13.59 12.09
CA GLY A 23 7.01 13.57 12.51
C GLY A 23 6.00 13.09 11.44
N ILE A 24 6.48 12.81 10.21
CA ILE A 24 5.71 12.12 9.15
C ILE A 24 6.35 10.75 8.87
N GLY A 25 7.67 10.68 8.77
CA GLY A 25 8.42 9.46 8.43
C GLY A 25 9.00 9.50 7.02
N PRO A 26 9.30 8.35 6.43
CA PRO A 26 9.81 8.27 5.06
C PRO A 26 8.73 8.69 4.05
N VAL A 27 9.09 9.61 3.16
CA VAL A 27 8.25 10.11 2.08
C VAL A 27 8.98 10.03 0.74
N VAL A 28 8.23 9.94 -0.33
CA VAL A 28 8.72 10.08 -1.69
C VAL A 28 8.20 11.40 -2.25
N LEU A 29 9.09 12.36 -2.43
CA LEU A 29 8.79 13.58 -3.17
C LEU A 29 8.79 13.26 -4.66
N ILE A 30 7.76 13.71 -5.36
CA ILE A 30 7.63 13.58 -6.81
C ILE A 30 7.57 14.99 -7.38
N ASP A 31 8.66 15.40 -8.02
CA ASP A 31 8.73 16.65 -8.76
C ASP A 31 8.07 16.45 -10.13
N THR A 32 7.11 17.31 -10.47
CA THR A 32 6.35 17.23 -11.72
C THR A 32 6.66 18.42 -12.62
N ALA A 33 6.38 18.29 -13.91
CA ALA A 33 6.48 19.41 -14.83
C ALA A 33 5.47 20.51 -14.49
N GLY A 34 5.80 21.76 -14.85
CA GLY A 34 4.86 22.89 -14.76
C GLY A 34 3.56 22.61 -15.53
N ILE A 35 2.47 23.14 -15.02
CA ILE A 35 1.11 22.92 -15.56
C ILE A 35 0.71 23.96 -16.62
N ASP A 36 1.52 24.96 -16.82
CA ASP A 36 1.34 26.13 -17.70
C ASP A 36 1.87 25.93 -19.12
N ASP A 37 2.50 24.78 -19.43
CA ASP A 37 3.08 24.48 -20.74
C ASP A 37 2.00 24.07 -21.74
N VAL A 38 1.58 24.99 -22.61
CA VAL A 38 0.56 24.78 -23.66
C VAL A 38 1.08 24.06 -24.92
N SER A 39 2.38 23.76 -25.00
CA SER A 39 2.97 23.04 -26.14
C SER A 39 2.44 21.60 -26.24
N GLU A 40 2.60 20.97 -27.41
CA GLU A 40 2.20 19.58 -27.61
C GLU A 40 2.98 18.61 -26.67
N LEU A 41 4.25 18.94 -26.39
CA LEU A 41 5.06 18.25 -25.39
C LEU A 41 4.58 18.58 -23.97
N GLY A 42 4.12 19.79 -23.71
CA GLY A 42 3.51 20.23 -22.45
C GLY A 42 2.27 19.44 -22.11
N LYS A 43 1.38 19.18 -23.07
CA LYS A 43 0.18 18.36 -22.84
C LYS A 43 0.52 16.95 -22.37
N GLN A 44 1.53 16.31 -22.95
CA GLN A 44 1.98 14.99 -22.51
C GLN A 44 2.58 15.02 -21.09
N ARG A 45 3.26 16.11 -20.73
CA ARG A 45 3.81 16.31 -19.37
C ARG A 45 2.70 16.52 -18.35
N VAL A 46 1.69 17.33 -18.66
CA VAL A 46 0.51 17.56 -17.83
C VAL A 46 -0.27 16.23 -17.64
N GLU A 47 -0.41 15.42 -18.69
CA GLU A 47 -1.03 14.08 -18.57
C GLU A 47 -0.25 13.17 -17.60
N LYS A 48 1.09 13.18 -17.67
CA LYS A 48 1.92 12.45 -16.69
C LYS A 48 1.74 12.98 -15.27
N THR A 49 1.60 14.29 -15.09
CA THR A 49 1.28 14.89 -13.79
C THR A 49 -0.06 14.37 -13.28
N TYR A 50 -1.10 14.28 -14.11
CA TYR A 50 -2.39 13.71 -13.70
C TYR A 50 -2.32 12.22 -13.35
N GLN A 51 -1.44 11.45 -14.00
CA GLN A 51 -1.22 10.05 -13.60
C GLN A 51 -0.63 9.94 -12.19
N VAL A 52 0.28 10.85 -11.82
CA VAL A 52 0.87 10.90 -10.48
C VAL A 52 -0.18 11.11 -9.38
N LEU A 53 -1.29 11.83 -9.66
CA LEU A 53 -2.35 12.09 -8.67
C LEU A 53 -2.99 10.81 -8.10
N LYS A 54 -2.97 9.73 -8.87
CA LYS A 54 -3.50 8.43 -8.42
C LYS A 54 -2.59 7.72 -7.42
N GLU A 55 -1.34 8.20 -7.30
CA GLU A 55 -0.31 7.54 -6.51
C GLU A 55 0.04 8.30 -5.22
N ILE A 56 -0.28 9.61 -5.14
CA ILE A 56 0.16 10.49 -4.06
C ILE A 56 -0.85 10.60 -2.91
N ASP A 57 -0.32 10.84 -1.73
CA ASP A 57 -1.10 11.04 -0.51
C ASP A 57 -1.36 12.52 -0.20
N CYS A 58 -0.59 13.44 -0.81
CA CYS A 58 -0.76 14.88 -0.69
C CYS A 58 -0.09 15.60 -1.86
N ALA A 59 -0.65 16.72 -2.29
CA ALA A 59 -0.07 17.60 -3.31
C ALA A 59 0.39 18.94 -2.72
N ILE A 60 1.41 19.53 -3.34
CA ILE A 60 1.85 20.90 -3.08
C ILE A 60 1.69 21.67 -4.39
N LEU A 61 0.77 22.64 -4.41
CA LEU A 61 0.67 23.60 -5.51
C LEU A 61 1.53 24.80 -5.17
N VAL A 62 2.55 25.07 -5.99
CA VAL A 62 3.46 26.20 -5.81
C VAL A 62 3.07 27.31 -6.77
N ILE A 63 2.82 28.51 -6.23
CA ILE A 63 2.53 29.73 -6.98
C ILE A 63 3.56 30.82 -6.67
N VAL A 64 3.69 31.81 -7.54
CA VAL A 64 4.62 32.96 -7.37
C VAL A 64 3.89 34.25 -7.73
N GLY A 65 4.00 35.26 -6.88
CA GLY A 65 3.36 36.57 -7.11
C GLY A 65 1.85 36.45 -7.32
N GLU A 66 1.34 37.10 -8.36
CA GLU A 66 -0.08 37.11 -8.73
C GLU A 66 -0.45 36.05 -9.76
N GLU A 67 0.45 35.08 -10.01
CA GLU A 67 0.23 34.00 -10.99
C GLU A 67 -0.68 32.91 -10.41
N PHE A 68 -1.99 33.11 -10.60
CA PHE A 68 -3.03 32.12 -10.27
C PHE A 68 -4.18 32.25 -11.27
N GLY A 69 -4.29 31.29 -12.16
CA GLY A 69 -5.23 31.34 -13.27
C GLY A 69 -5.93 30.01 -13.55
N GLU A 70 -6.27 29.81 -14.82
CA GLU A 70 -6.98 28.62 -15.29
C GLU A 70 -6.20 27.30 -15.05
N PRO A 71 -4.86 27.24 -15.27
CA PRO A 71 -4.10 26.01 -15.02
C PRO A 71 -4.11 25.59 -13.55
N GLU A 72 -3.97 26.54 -12.60
CA GLU A 72 -3.99 26.26 -11.17
C GLU A 72 -5.38 25.82 -10.71
N MET A 73 -6.43 26.41 -11.24
CA MET A 73 -7.80 26.01 -10.95
C MET A 73 -8.08 24.60 -11.46
N GLU A 74 -7.66 24.27 -12.69
CA GLU A 74 -7.85 22.95 -13.28
C GLU A 74 -7.14 21.85 -12.46
N ILE A 75 -5.89 22.07 -12.06
CA ILE A 75 -5.17 21.08 -11.24
C ILE A 75 -5.81 20.90 -9.86
N ILE A 76 -6.32 21.95 -9.22
CA ILE A 76 -7.05 21.86 -7.96
C ILE A 76 -8.34 21.05 -8.12
N GLU A 77 -9.05 21.21 -9.23
CA GLU A 77 -10.21 20.36 -9.53
C GLU A 77 -9.84 18.87 -9.65
N GLN A 78 -8.68 18.59 -10.27
CA GLN A 78 -8.17 17.21 -10.30
C GLN A 78 -7.78 16.70 -8.92
N PHE A 79 -7.19 17.52 -8.05
CA PHE A 79 -6.95 17.14 -6.65
C PHE A 79 -8.25 16.75 -5.94
N LYS A 80 -9.30 17.57 -6.08
CA LYS A 80 -10.62 17.30 -5.50
C LYS A 80 -11.24 16.03 -6.08
N LYS A 81 -11.21 15.86 -7.40
CA LYS A 81 -11.75 14.68 -8.10
C LYS A 81 -11.08 13.37 -7.66
N HIS A 82 -9.78 13.40 -7.38
CA HIS A 82 -9.01 12.23 -6.94
C HIS A 82 -8.89 12.15 -5.41
N GLU A 83 -9.61 12.99 -4.67
CA GLU A 83 -9.57 13.06 -3.20
C GLU A 83 -8.14 13.18 -2.66
N VAL A 84 -7.30 13.97 -3.36
CA VAL A 84 -5.92 14.25 -2.96
C VAL A 84 -5.92 15.51 -2.09
N PRO A 85 -5.56 15.41 -0.81
CA PRO A 85 -5.32 16.58 0.03
C PRO A 85 -4.21 17.44 -0.58
N PHE A 86 -4.32 18.75 -0.46
CA PHE A 86 -3.31 19.64 -1.01
C PHE A 86 -3.08 20.88 -0.14
N ILE A 87 -1.91 21.47 -0.29
CA ILE A 87 -1.57 22.79 0.24
C ILE A 87 -1.19 23.70 -0.92
N ILE A 88 -1.44 25.01 -0.76
CA ILE A 88 -0.99 26.04 -1.70
C ILE A 88 0.14 26.82 -1.04
N VAL A 89 1.28 26.90 -1.72
CA VAL A 89 2.48 27.56 -1.24
C VAL A 89 2.81 28.71 -2.19
N HIS A 90 2.73 29.94 -1.68
CA HIS A 90 3.23 31.12 -2.37
C HIS A 90 4.73 31.22 -2.10
N ASN A 91 5.55 30.79 -3.06
CA ASN A 91 7.01 30.81 -2.96
C ASN A 91 7.60 32.12 -3.50
N LYS A 92 8.88 32.33 -3.21
CA LYS A 92 9.61 33.57 -3.53
C LYS A 92 8.98 34.82 -2.91
N SER A 93 8.35 34.67 -1.74
CA SER A 93 7.70 35.77 -1.01
C SER A 93 8.66 36.95 -0.68
N GLU A 94 9.96 36.68 -0.75
CA GLU A 94 10.98 37.74 -0.55
C GLU A 94 11.14 38.71 -1.72
N ILE A 95 10.62 38.41 -2.91
CA ILE A 95 10.73 39.21 -4.13
C ILE A 95 9.41 39.44 -4.85
N ALA A 96 8.38 38.63 -4.55
CA ALA A 96 7.07 38.77 -5.17
C ALA A 96 6.00 38.64 -4.08
N GLU A 97 5.15 39.70 -3.97
CA GLU A 97 4.06 39.72 -2.98
C GLU A 97 2.79 39.10 -3.57
N LEU A 98 2.01 38.46 -2.73
CA LEU A 98 0.66 37.99 -3.04
C LEU A 98 -0.34 39.04 -2.49
N SER A 99 -1.18 39.61 -3.35
CA SER A 99 -2.18 40.58 -2.89
C SER A 99 -3.21 39.90 -1.96
N GLU A 100 -3.66 40.70 -0.99
CA GLU A 100 -4.68 40.23 -0.03
C GLU A 100 -6.00 39.85 -0.74
N ASN A 101 -6.32 40.48 -1.86
CA ASN A 101 -7.48 40.16 -2.67
C ASN A 101 -7.39 38.78 -3.30
N LEU A 102 -6.23 38.46 -3.91
CA LEU A 102 -6.02 37.13 -4.52
C LEU A 102 -5.94 36.05 -3.44
N ARG A 103 -5.26 36.30 -2.33
CA ARG A 103 -5.21 35.41 -1.17
C ARG A 103 -6.62 35.07 -0.68
N THR A 104 -7.44 36.07 -0.38
CA THR A 104 -8.81 35.89 0.13
C THR A 104 -9.65 35.13 -0.87
N ARG A 105 -9.50 35.40 -2.16
CA ARG A 105 -10.20 34.67 -3.22
C ARG A 105 -9.82 33.19 -3.19
N ILE A 106 -8.53 32.85 -3.22
CA ILE A 106 -8.04 31.46 -3.20
C ILE A 106 -8.51 30.72 -1.95
N GLU A 107 -8.34 31.35 -0.77
CA GLU A 107 -8.69 30.72 0.51
C GLU A 107 -10.19 30.47 0.64
N SER A 108 -11.05 31.39 0.15
CA SER A 108 -12.50 31.23 0.19
C SER A 108 -13.00 30.21 -0.83
N GLU A 109 -12.47 30.20 -2.05
CA GLU A 109 -12.91 29.33 -3.14
C GLU A 109 -12.51 27.86 -2.91
N PHE A 110 -11.33 27.65 -2.37
CA PHE A 110 -10.79 26.29 -2.18
C PHE A 110 -10.80 25.79 -0.73
N SER A 111 -11.26 26.61 0.22
CA SER A 111 -11.31 26.28 1.66
C SER A 111 -9.94 25.83 2.21
N THR A 112 -8.86 26.42 1.72
CA THR A 112 -7.49 26.11 2.10
C THR A 112 -6.70 27.42 2.33
N LYS A 113 -5.69 27.38 3.19
CA LYS A 113 -4.83 28.54 3.43
C LYS A 113 -3.66 28.58 2.47
N VAL A 114 -3.30 29.78 2.01
CA VAL A 114 -2.08 29.99 1.25
C VAL A 114 -0.92 30.18 2.21
N LEU A 115 0.09 29.32 2.13
CA LEU A 115 1.30 29.40 2.93
C LEU A 115 2.31 30.32 2.22
N GLU A 116 2.63 31.44 2.84
CA GLU A 116 3.77 32.28 2.43
C GLU A 116 5.08 31.56 2.74
N PHE A 117 5.95 31.49 1.75
CA PHE A 117 7.21 30.78 1.89
C PHE A 117 8.31 31.36 1.00
N SER A 118 9.51 31.38 1.51
CA SER A 118 10.72 31.70 0.74
C SER A 118 11.69 30.51 0.86
N ALA A 119 11.89 29.79 -0.22
CA ALA A 119 12.83 28.68 -0.23
C ALA A 119 14.29 29.08 0.08
N LEU A 120 14.60 30.39 0.00
CA LEU A 120 15.91 30.94 0.30
C LEU A 120 16.06 31.43 1.76
N LYS A 121 14.97 31.85 2.40
CA LYS A 121 15.00 32.49 3.71
C LYS A 121 14.34 31.68 4.83
N ASP A 122 13.30 30.95 4.50
CA ASP A 122 12.48 30.27 5.51
C ASP A 122 13.03 28.89 5.89
N ASP A 123 12.78 28.49 7.14
CA ASP A 123 13.06 27.14 7.60
C ASP A 123 12.04 26.15 6.99
N ALA A 124 12.52 25.08 6.41
CA ALA A 124 11.69 24.00 5.86
C ALA A 124 10.68 23.41 6.87
N LYS A 125 10.88 23.65 8.17
CA LYS A 125 9.92 23.25 9.22
C LYS A 125 8.54 23.84 9.04
N VAL A 126 8.44 25.08 8.52
CA VAL A 126 7.15 25.73 8.25
C VAL A 126 6.34 24.91 7.23
N LEU A 127 7.01 24.49 6.15
CA LEU A 127 6.40 23.62 5.14
C LEU A 127 6.09 22.22 5.69
N GLN A 128 6.96 21.65 6.51
CA GLN A 128 6.75 20.35 7.16
C GLN A 128 5.51 20.37 8.05
N GLU A 129 5.31 21.40 8.84
CA GLU A 129 4.12 21.57 9.70
C GLU A 129 2.83 21.72 8.88
N ALA A 130 2.89 22.44 7.75
CA ALA A 130 1.74 22.56 6.84
C ALA A 130 1.39 21.21 6.21
N LEU A 131 2.38 20.45 5.73
CA LEU A 131 2.21 19.10 5.20
C LEU A 131 1.62 18.15 6.25
N LYS A 132 2.14 18.19 7.48
CA LYS A 132 1.65 17.35 8.57
C LYS A 132 0.17 17.59 8.91
N LYS A 133 -0.31 18.81 8.72
CA LYS A 133 -1.73 19.16 8.91
C LYS A 133 -2.59 18.74 7.71
N ALA A 134 -2.05 18.79 6.51
CA ALA A 134 -2.79 18.46 5.29
C ALA A 134 -2.84 16.95 5.01
N ILE A 135 -1.75 16.23 5.28
CA ILE A 135 -1.69 14.77 5.07
C ILE A 135 -2.59 14.08 6.09
N PRO A 136 -3.53 13.22 5.66
CA PRO A 136 -4.35 12.46 6.59
C PRO A 136 -3.50 11.64 7.55
N GLU A 137 -3.86 11.63 8.83
CA GLU A 137 -3.13 10.81 9.82
C GLU A 137 -3.00 9.34 9.40
N SER A 138 -3.99 8.82 8.68
CA SER A 138 -3.97 7.46 8.11
C SER A 138 -2.86 7.21 7.10
N ALA A 139 -2.28 8.25 6.49
CA ALA A 139 -1.18 8.12 5.54
C ALA A 139 0.19 7.97 6.22
N TYR A 140 0.37 8.50 7.44
CA TYR A 140 1.66 8.50 8.14
C TYR A 140 1.62 7.92 9.57
N LYS A 141 0.45 7.86 10.20
CA LYS A 141 0.32 7.17 11.49
C LYS A 141 0.61 5.70 11.27
N LYS A 142 1.64 5.17 11.93
CA LYS A 142 1.93 3.74 11.91
C LYS A 142 0.71 2.99 12.46
N THR A 143 -0.12 2.49 11.55
CA THR A 143 -1.20 1.58 11.95
C THR A 143 -0.53 0.26 12.34
N SER A 144 -0.70 -0.19 13.57
CA SER A 144 -0.15 -1.46 14.02
C SER A 144 -0.70 -2.63 13.21
N LEU A 145 0.16 -3.55 12.77
CA LEU A 145 -0.22 -4.81 12.12
C LEU A 145 -1.05 -5.71 13.03
N LEU A 146 -0.63 -5.77 14.31
CA LEU A 146 -1.16 -6.66 15.35
C LEU A 146 -1.93 -5.89 16.43
N GLY A 147 -2.05 -4.58 16.32
CA GLY A 147 -2.80 -3.75 17.26
C GLY A 147 -4.23 -4.21 17.42
N GLY A 148 -4.68 -4.32 18.68
CA GLY A 148 -5.98 -4.88 19.06
C GLY A 148 -6.04 -6.41 19.08
N ILE A 149 -4.97 -7.11 18.65
CA ILE A 149 -4.87 -8.58 18.70
C ILE A 149 -3.97 -9.01 19.86
N ILE A 150 -2.85 -8.31 20.05
CA ILE A 150 -1.87 -8.58 21.09
C ILE A 150 -1.89 -7.48 22.16
N LYS A 151 -1.41 -7.81 23.37
CA LYS A 151 -1.34 -6.91 24.52
C LYS A 151 0.10 -6.86 25.04
N PRO A 152 0.54 -5.78 25.69
CA PRO A 152 1.85 -5.71 26.31
C PRO A 152 2.17 -6.93 27.17
N GLY A 153 3.34 -7.50 26.98
CA GLY A 153 3.79 -8.73 27.65
C GLY A 153 3.42 -10.05 26.96
N ASP A 154 2.57 -10.03 25.92
CA ASP A 154 2.27 -11.24 25.14
C ASP A 154 3.51 -11.80 24.44
N VAL A 155 3.54 -13.11 24.29
CA VAL A 155 4.57 -13.81 23.51
C VAL A 155 4.04 -14.06 22.10
N VAL A 156 4.74 -13.52 21.09
CA VAL A 156 4.43 -13.69 19.68
C VAL A 156 5.53 -14.48 18.99
N VAL A 157 5.16 -15.60 18.40
CA VAL A 157 6.09 -16.44 17.62
C VAL A 157 5.89 -16.15 16.13
N LEU A 158 6.96 -15.70 15.48
CA LEU A 158 7.02 -15.48 14.04
C LEU A 158 7.73 -16.65 13.37
N VAL A 159 6.98 -17.42 12.57
CA VAL A 159 7.54 -18.56 11.84
C VAL A 159 7.92 -18.08 10.44
N THR A 160 9.24 -17.98 10.21
CA THR A 160 9.84 -17.40 9.02
C THR A 160 10.64 -18.46 8.27
N PRO A 161 10.05 -19.17 7.29
CA PRO A 161 10.81 -20.05 6.43
C PRO A 161 11.88 -19.28 5.65
N ILE A 162 12.90 -19.97 5.18
CA ILE A 162 13.83 -19.38 4.21
C ILE A 162 13.06 -19.21 2.90
N ASP A 163 13.05 -17.98 2.42
CA ASP A 163 12.42 -17.61 1.16
C ASP A 163 13.53 -17.36 0.12
N ASP A 164 13.59 -18.16 -0.92
CA ASP A 164 14.57 -18.05 -2.00
C ASP A 164 14.42 -16.75 -2.81
N GLU A 165 13.26 -16.08 -2.70
CA GLU A 165 13.01 -14.77 -3.32
C GLU A 165 13.43 -13.60 -2.42
N ALA A 166 13.81 -13.87 -1.16
CA ALA A 166 14.33 -12.83 -0.28
C ALA A 166 15.74 -12.39 -0.73
N PRO A 167 16.07 -11.09 -0.62
CA PRO A 167 17.45 -10.66 -0.85
C PRO A 167 18.39 -11.37 0.11
N GLU A 168 19.57 -11.77 -0.39
CA GLU A 168 20.56 -12.52 0.38
C GLU A 168 20.87 -11.83 1.73
N GLY A 169 20.90 -12.61 2.79
CA GLY A 169 21.17 -12.15 4.16
C GLY A 169 20.08 -11.30 4.79
N ARG A 170 18.88 -11.20 4.18
CA ARG A 170 17.77 -10.39 4.70
C ARG A 170 16.45 -11.19 4.77
N MET A 171 15.58 -10.74 5.64
CA MET A 171 14.19 -11.18 5.70
C MET A 171 13.34 -10.36 4.71
N ILE A 172 12.19 -10.88 4.29
CA ILE A 172 11.23 -10.13 3.48
C ILE A 172 10.56 -9.04 4.33
N LEU A 173 10.14 -7.96 3.66
CA LEU A 173 9.58 -6.78 4.33
C LEU A 173 8.43 -7.10 5.32
N PRO A 174 7.45 -7.97 5.02
CA PRO A 174 6.39 -8.31 5.96
C PRO A 174 6.89 -8.91 7.28
N GLN A 175 7.94 -9.72 7.23
CA GLN A 175 8.54 -10.34 8.41
C GLN A 175 9.22 -9.28 9.29
N VAL A 176 10.01 -8.39 8.70
CA VAL A 176 10.67 -7.27 9.42
C VAL A 176 9.64 -6.32 10.02
N MET A 177 8.58 -6.00 9.27
CA MET A 177 7.48 -5.17 9.79
C MET A 177 6.79 -5.82 10.97
N ALA A 178 6.53 -7.13 10.94
CA ALA A 178 5.90 -7.85 12.04
C ALA A 178 6.79 -7.88 13.29
N ILE A 179 8.11 -8.12 13.15
CA ILE A 179 9.07 -8.04 14.26
C ILE A 179 8.99 -6.66 14.92
N ARG A 180 9.07 -5.60 14.12
CA ARG A 180 9.02 -4.23 14.61
C ARG A 180 7.69 -3.93 15.31
N ASP A 181 6.57 -4.38 14.75
CA ASP A 181 5.24 -4.15 15.30
C ASP A 181 5.03 -4.87 16.64
N VAL A 182 5.54 -6.10 16.79
CA VAL A 182 5.53 -6.83 18.08
C VAL A 182 6.27 -6.04 19.16
N LEU A 183 7.45 -5.49 18.84
CA LEU A 183 8.24 -4.68 19.75
C LEU A 183 7.57 -3.33 20.08
N ASP A 184 6.95 -2.68 19.07
CA ASP A 184 6.22 -1.42 19.25
C ASP A 184 4.96 -1.58 20.15
N ASN A 185 4.45 -2.83 20.31
CA ASN A 185 3.35 -3.17 21.20
C ASN A 185 3.82 -3.72 22.56
N ASP A 186 5.09 -3.52 22.94
CA ASP A 186 5.69 -4.00 24.19
C ASP A 186 5.54 -5.52 24.43
N CYS A 187 5.61 -6.31 23.35
CA CYS A 187 5.46 -7.76 23.36
C CYS A 187 6.82 -8.46 23.20
N ILE A 188 6.87 -9.74 23.57
CA ILE A 188 8.03 -10.61 23.40
C ILE A 188 7.97 -11.21 21.99
N CYS A 189 9.01 -10.97 21.19
CA CYS A 189 9.12 -11.50 19.84
C CYS A 189 10.07 -12.71 19.77
N VAL A 190 9.56 -13.85 19.37
CA VAL A 190 10.36 -15.04 19.10
C VAL A 190 10.31 -15.32 17.59
N VAL A 191 11.47 -15.36 16.95
CA VAL A 191 11.59 -15.63 15.51
C VAL A 191 12.27 -16.97 15.32
N LEU A 192 11.64 -17.84 14.53
CA LEU A 192 12.15 -19.17 14.27
C LEU A 192 11.72 -19.70 12.89
N LYS A 193 12.41 -20.73 12.42
CA LYS A 193 11.98 -21.49 11.22
C LYS A 193 10.91 -22.51 11.57
N GLU A 194 10.13 -22.89 10.57
CA GLU A 194 9.12 -23.94 10.70
C GLU A 194 9.69 -25.26 11.28
N THR A 195 10.93 -25.56 10.97
CA THR A 195 11.63 -26.76 11.47
C THR A 195 11.88 -26.74 12.98
N ALA A 196 12.01 -25.54 13.58
CA ALA A 196 12.25 -25.39 15.02
C ALA A 196 10.94 -25.26 15.84
N LEU A 197 9.78 -25.10 15.16
CA LEU A 197 8.51 -24.81 15.83
C LEU A 197 8.07 -25.92 16.79
N LYS A 198 8.22 -27.19 16.39
CA LYS A 198 7.87 -28.34 17.25
C LYS A 198 8.73 -28.33 18.50
N GLN A 199 10.05 -28.17 18.37
CA GLN A 199 10.98 -28.10 19.49
C GLN A 199 10.66 -26.93 20.43
N TYR A 200 10.22 -25.80 19.90
CA TYR A 200 9.78 -24.66 20.71
C TYR A 200 8.65 -25.05 21.67
N PHE A 201 7.61 -25.74 21.21
CA PHE A 201 6.49 -26.17 22.05
C PHE A 201 6.88 -27.28 23.05
N GLU A 202 7.91 -28.07 22.77
CA GLU A 202 8.39 -29.17 23.60
C GLU A 202 9.43 -28.74 24.63
N SER A 203 10.04 -27.55 24.48
CA SER A 203 11.20 -27.08 25.27
C SER A 203 10.84 -26.43 26.61
N GLY A 204 9.57 -26.26 26.95
CA GLY A 204 9.14 -25.58 28.16
C GLY A 204 9.26 -24.05 28.11
N LEU A 205 9.53 -23.47 26.94
CA LEU A 205 9.52 -22.04 26.72
C LEU A 205 8.10 -21.46 26.91
N PRO A 206 7.97 -20.14 27.18
CA PRO A 206 6.67 -19.51 27.39
C PRO A 206 5.70 -19.82 26.22
N ARG A 207 4.49 -20.25 26.55
CA ARG A 207 3.46 -20.51 25.54
C ARG A 207 3.09 -19.26 24.78
N PRO A 208 3.08 -19.25 23.43
CA PRO A 208 2.75 -18.05 22.68
C PRO A 208 1.26 -17.73 22.76
N ASN A 209 0.93 -16.45 22.79
CA ASN A 209 -0.42 -15.92 22.62
C ASN A 209 -0.83 -15.94 21.14
N LEU A 210 0.13 -15.65 20.27
CA LEU A 210 -0.07 -15.61 18.83
C LEU A 210 1.10 -16.25 18.07
N VAL A 211 0.78 -16.99 17.05
CA VAL A 211 1.74 -17.47 16.04
C VAL A 211 1.41 -16.80 14.71
N VAL A 212 2.39 -16.12 14.10
CA VAL A 212 2.29 -15.56 12.74
C VAL A 212 3.23 -16.31 11.83
N THR A 213 2.75 -16.84 10.73
CA THR A 213 3.54 -17.70 9.84
C THR A 213 3.51 -17.22 8.39
N ASP A 214 4.41 -17.75 7.58
CA ASP A 214 4.28 -17.64 6.14
C ASP A 214 3.19 -18.58 5.61
N SER A 215 2.42 -18.14 4.63
CA SER A 215 1.32 -18.92 4.04
C SER A 215 1.81 -20.19 3.35
N GLN A 216 3.07 -20.26 2.94
CA GLN A 216 3.68 -21.43 2.28
C GLN A 216 3.80 -22.61 3.23
N VAL A 217 3.95 -22.38 4.53
CA VAL A 217 4.14 -23.42 5.55
C VAL A 217 2.90 -23.62 6.43
N PHE A 218 1.74 -23.10 6.04
CA PHE A 218 0.49 -23.19 6.80
C PHE A 218 0.15 -24.60 7.26
N LYS A 219 0.30 -25.59 6.37
CA LYS A 219 -0.06 -26.98 6.69
C LYS A 219 0.75 -27.50 7.87
N ILE A 220 2.08 -27.37 7.80
CA ILE A 220 3.00 -27.85 8.86
C ILE A 220 2.74 -27.09 10.16
N VAL A 221 2.63 -25.76 10.10
CA VAL A 221 2.42 -24.92 11.27
C VAL A 221 1.07 -25.21 11.93
N ASN A 222 0.00 -25.40 11.14
CA ASN A 222 -1.33 -25.73 11.67
C ASN A 222 -1.39 -27.11 12.37
N GLU A 223 -0.56 -28.06 11.96
CA GLU A 223 -0.45 -29.36 12.61
C GLU A 223 0.27 -29.28 13.97
N ILE A 224 1.27 -28.39 14.09
CA ILE A 224 2.11 -28.24 15.29
C ILE A 224 1.46 -27.30 16.32
N VAL A 225 0.89 -26.19 15.88
CA VAL A 225 0.36 -25.16 16.78
C VAL A 225 -0.95 -25.63 17.42
N PRO A 226 -1.05 -25.67 18.77
CA PRO A 226 -2.27 -26.05 19.47
C PRO A 226 -3.47 -25.20 19.05
N LYS A 227 -4.69 -25.79 19.09
CA LYS A 227 -5.91 -25.13 18.58
C LYS A 227 -6.36 -23.91 19.42
N ASP A 228 -5.95 -23.84 20.65
CA ASP A 228 -6.21 -22.74 21.58
C ASP A 228 -5.19 -21.59 21.46
N VAL A 229 -4.11 -21.76 20.70
CA VAL A 229 -3.16 -20.69 20.34
C VAL A 229 -3.63 -20.00 19.09
N MET A 230 -3.70 -18.66 19.13
CA MET A 230 -4.05 -17.84 17.95
C MET A 230 -3.04 -18.07 16.82
N LEU A 231 -3.54 -18.19 15.60
CA LEU A 231 -2.73 -18.43 14.40
C LEU A 231 -3.18 -17.52 13.27
N THR A 232 -2.25 -16.85 12.63
CA THR A 232 -2.48 -16.08 11.39
C THR A 232 -1.23 -16.08 10.50
N SER A 233 -1.20 -15.27 9.44
CA SER A 233 -0.03 -15.16 8.57
C SER A 233 0.36 -13.72 8.24
N PHE A 234 1.62 -13.54 7.82
CA PHE A 234 2.14 -12.25 7.37
C PHE A 234 1.29 -11.63 6.24
N SER A 235 0.85 -12.45 5.28
CA SER A 235 0.02 -11.99 4.18
C SER A 235 -1.37 -11.52 4.63
N ILE A 236 -1.96 -12.18 5.64
CA ILE A 236 -3.30 -11.82 6.16
C ILE A 236 -3.22 -10.55 7.02
N ILE A 237 -2.21 -10.40 7.88
CA ILE A 237 -2.05 -9.17 8.67
C ILE A 237 -1.75 -7.96 7.77
N LEU A 238 -1.00 -8.14 6.68
CA LEU A 238 -0.80 -7.10 5.69
C LEU A 238 -2.08 -6.75 4.92
N ALA A 239 -2.88 -7.76 4.55
CA ALA A 239 -4.17 -7.54 3.91
C ALA A 239 -5.12 -6.73 4.80
N ARG A 240 -5.11 -6.97 6.13
CA ARG A 240 -5.85 -6.16 7.11
C ARG A 240 -5.36 -4.71 7.16
N LEU A 241 -4.05 -4.51 7.15
CA LEU A 241 -3.45 -3.18 7.25
C LEU A 241 -3.66 -2.35 5.99
N ARG A 242 -3.46 -2.95 4.81
CA ARG A 242 -3.34 -2.22 3.54
C ARG A 242 -4.47 -2.46 2.55
N GLY A 243 -5.15 -3.60 2.63
CA GLY A 243 -6.18 -4.01 1.68
C GLY A 243 -7.60 -3.74 2.13
N ASP A 244 -8.54 -4.19 1.31
CA ASP A 244 -9.96 -4.23 1.62
C ASP A 244 -10.29 -5.55 2.32
N PHE A 245 -9.95 -5.61 3.61
CA PHE A 245 -10.01 -6.83 4.41
C PHE A 245 -11.41 -7.45 4.48
N GLU A 246 -12.44 -6.63 4.62
CA GLU A 246 -13.85 -7.06 4.68
C GLU A 246 -14.29 -7.77 3.39
N ASN A 247 -13.97 -7.17 2.24
CA ASN A 247 -14.30 -7.75 0.96
C ASN A 247 -13.42 -8.96 0.63
N TYR A 248 -12.18 -9.03 1.11
CA TYR A 248 -11.38 -10.26 1.01
C TYR A 248 -11.99 -11.40 1.82
N LEU A 249 -12.48 -11.14 3.05
CA LEU A 249 -13.15 -12.15 3.86
C LEU A 249 -14.40 -12.69 3.17
N LYS A 250 -15.24 -11.80 2.62
CA LYS A 250 -16.49 -12.15 1.93
C LYS A 250 -16.24 -12.87 0.60
N GLY A 251 -15.23 -12.46 -0.15
CA GLY A 251 -14.96 -12.96 -1.50
C GLY A 251 -14.15 -14.26 -1.52
N THR A 252 -13.30 -14.52 -0.53
CA THR A 252 -12.45 -15.73 -0.52
C THR A 252 -13.23 -17.05 -0.67
N PRO A 253 -14.39 -17.28 -0.02
CA PRO A 253 -15.16 -18.50 -0.19
C PRO A 253 -15.66 -18.75 -1.63
N HIS A 254 -15.67 -17.74 -2.49
CA HIS A 254 -16.06 -17.89 -3.90
C HIS A 254 -15.16 -18.86 -4.67
N LEU A 255 -13.94 -19.13 -4.17
CA LEU A 255 -13.06 -20.18 -4.71
C LEU A 255 -13.75 -21.53 -4.88
N SER A 256 -14.71 -21.87 -4.00
CA SER A 256 -15.50 -23.10 -4.11
C SER A 256 -16.58 -23.06 -5.20
N ASN A 257 -16.92 -21.89 -5.73
CA ASN A 257 -17.97 -21.68 -6.72
C ASN A 257 -17.43 -21.55 -8.16
N LEU A 258 -16.12 -21.60 -8.34
CA LEU A 258 -15.46 -21.50 -9.64
C LEU A 258 -15.88 -22.65 -10.56
N LYS A 259 -16.00 -22.36 -11.86
CA LYS A 259 -16.42 -23.27 -12.93
C LYS A 259 -15.30 -23.49 -13.96
N ASP A 260 -15.44 -24.51 -14.78
CA ASP A 260 -14.53 -24.70 -15.93
C ASP A 260 -14.58 -23.51 -16.87
N GLY A 261 -13.40 -23.04 -17.26
CA GLY A 261 -13.24 -21.89 -18.14
C GLY A 261 -13.31 -20.53 -17.44
N ASP A 262 -13.54 -20.48 -16.13
CA ASP A 262 -13.51 -19.23 -15.39
C ASP A 262 -12.12 -18.60 -15.43
N LYS A 263 -12.10 -17.25 -15.49
CA LYS A 263 -10.87 -16.45 -15.49
C LYS A 263 -10.67 -15.79 -14.13
N ILE A 264 -9.47 -15.94 -13.58
CA ILE A 264 -9.06 -15.25 -12.35
C ILE A 264 -8.06 -14.16 -12.70
N LEU A 265 -8.30 -12.97 -12.16
CA LEU A 265 -7.39 -11.86 -12.24
C LEU A 265 -6.41 -11.88 -11.05
N MET A 266 -5.12 -12.07 -11.34
CA MET A 266 -4.04 -12.05 -10.35
C MET A 266 -3.43 -10.64 -10.34
N LEU A 267 -3.55 -9.95 -9.19
CA LEU A 267 -3.08 -8.58 -9.01
C LEU A 267 -1.76 -8.57 -8.23
N GLU A 268 -0.67 -8.27 -8.90
CA GLU A 268 0.68 -8.18 -8.31
C GLU A 268 1.07 -6.70 -8.09
N SER A 269 1.66 -6.38 -6.95
CA SER A 269 2.04 -4.99 -6.62
C SER A 269 3.46 -4.62 -7.01
N CYS A 270 4.27 -5.60 -7.39
CA CYS A 270 5.65 -5.40 -7.83
C CYS A 270 5.91 -6.20 -9.11
N THR A 271 6.98 -5.83 -9.80
CA THR A 271 7.56 -6.62 -10.88
C THR A 271 8.79 -7.32 -10.30
N HIS A 272 8.75 -8.62 -10.21
CA HIS A 272 9.89 -9.44 -9.80
C HIS A 272 10.18 -10.49 -10.86
N GLU A 273 11.36 -11.05 -10.83
CA GLU A 273 11.72 -12.13 -11.73
C GLU A 273 10.92 -13.39 -11.36
N ILE A 274 10.36 -14.05 -12.36
CA ILE A 274 9.51 -15.23 -12.15
C ILE A 274 10.43 -16.43 -11.93
N SER A 275 10.40 -16.98 -10.71
CA SER A 275 11.08 -18.23 -10.38
C SER A 275 10.12 -19.43 -10.41
N CYS A 276 10.63 -20.65 -10.41
CA CYS A 276 9.81 -21.86 -10.22
C CYS A 276 9.17 -21.94 -8.82
N GLY A 277 9.62 -21.09 -7.89
CA GLY A 277 9.05 -20.94 -6.54
C GLY A 277 7.95 -19.88 -6.41
N ASP A 278 7.71 -19.11 -7.47
CA ASP A 278 6.77 -17.97 -7.45
C ASP A 278 5.38 -18.36 -6.93
N ILE A 279 4.96 -17.68 -5.86
CA ILE A 279 3.68 -17.95 -5.19
C ILE A 279 2.52 -17.59 -6.11
N GLY A 280 2.55 -16.41 -6.74
CA GLY A 280 1.44 -15.86 -7.53
C GLY A 280 1.27 -16.56 -8.87
N ARG A 281 2.38 -16.87 -9.54
CA ARG A 281 2.36 -17.36 -10.93
C ARG A 281 2.47 -18.87 -11.06
N VAL A 282 2.95 -19.56 -10.03
CA VAL A 282 3.17 -21.00 -10.07
C VAL A 282 2.38 -21.72 -8.97
N LYS A 283 2.67 -21.43 -7.70
CA LYS A 283 2.11 -22.21 -6.57
C LYS A 283 0.61 -22.03 -6.42
N LEU A 284 0.12 -20.78 -6.40
CA LEU A 284 -1.28 -20.47 -6.17
C LEU A 284 -2.20 -20.93 -7.32
N PRO A 285 -1.87 -20.71 -8.61
CA PRO A 285 -2.63 -21.28 -9.72
C PRO A 285 -2.75 -22.80 -9.67
N ASN A 286 -1.65 -23.50 -9.38
CA ASN A 286 -1.65 -24.94 -9.25
C ASN A 286 -2.52 -25.41 -8.07
N LEU A 287 -2.47 -24.70 -6.95
CA LEU A 287 -3.29 -25.01 -5.78
C LEU A 287 -4.78 -24.79 -6.07
N ILE A 288 -5.15 -23.71 -6.77
CA ILE A 288 -6.53 -23.43 -7.17
C ILE A 288 -7.06 -24.51 -8.10
N ARG A 289 -6.30 -24.89 -9.15
CA ARG A 289 -6.71 -25.97 -10.06
C ARG A 289 -6.86 -27.30 -9.31
N LYS A 290 -5.95 -27.62 -8.40
CA LYS A 290 -6.02 -28.84 -7.58
C LYS A 290 -7.23 -28.82 -6.64
N PHE A 291 -7.51 -27.69 -6.01
CA PHE A 291 -8.62 -27.54 -5.07
C PHE A 291 -9.98 -27.63 -5.77
N THR A 292 -10.13 -26.91 -6.88
CA THR A 292 -11.39 -26.85 -7.63
C THR A 292 -11.63 -28.07 -8.51
N GLY A 293 -10.57 -28.75 -8.97
CA GLY A 293 -10.64 -29.77 -10.00
C GLY A 293 -11.05 -29.22 -11.38
N LYS A 294 -10.93 -27.91 -11.60
CA LYS A 294 -11.40 -27.19 -12.79
C LYS A 294 -10.26 -26.66 -13.63
N ASN A 295 -10.53 -26.45 -14.92
CA ASN A 295 -9.62 -25.74 -15.82
C ASN A 295 -9.84 -24.23 -15.68
N ILE A 296 -9.00 -23.57 -14.87
CA ILE A 296 -9.07 -22.15 -14.57
C ILE A 296 -7.99 -21.42 -15.37
N GLU A 297 -8.38 -20.30 -15.99
CA GLU A 297 -7.48 -19.39 -16.68
C GLU A 297 -7.01 -18.28 -15.72
N PHE A 298 -5.76 -17.83 -15.87
CA PHE A 298 -5.18 -16.78 -15.04
C PHE A 298 -4.64 -15.65 -15.91
N THR A 299 -5.01 -14.42 -15.54
CA THR A 299 -4.45 -13.18 -16.11
C THR A 299 -3.69 -12.45 -15.02
N TYR A 300 -2.48 -12.00 -15.32
CA TYR A 300 -1.59 -11.33 -14.36
C TYR A 300 -1.44 -9.86 -14.73
N LEU A 301 -1.69 -8.98 -13.77
CA LEU A 301 -1.43 -7.55 -13.90
C LEU A 301 -0.49 -7.10 -12.78
N SER A 302 0.67 -6.58 -13.17
CA SER A 302 1.70 -6.11 -12.25
C SER A 302 1.67 -4.59 -12.09
N GLY A 303 2.13 -4.10 -10.96
CA GLY A 303 2.22 -2.67 -10.65
C GLY A 303 0.85 -1.99 -10.63
N LEU A 304 0.75 -0.85 -11.30
CA LEU A 304 -0.47 -0.03 -11.41
C LEU A 304 -1.12 -0.12 -12.80
N THR A 305 -0.84 -1.18 -13.56
CA THR A 305 -1.45 -1.41 -14.87
C THR A 305 -2.97 -1.34 -14.77
N PRO A 306 -3.65 -0.53 -15.60
CA PRO A 306 -5.11 -0.44 -15.61
C PRO A 306 -5.76 -1.79 -15.86
N ILE A 307 -6.88 -2.05 -15.20
CA ILE A 307 -7.67 -3.25 -15.43
C ILE A 307 -8.68 -2.98 -16.54
N GLU A 308 -8.52 -3.65 -17.66
CA GLU A 308 -9.48 -3.59 -18.75
C GLU A 308 -10.54 -4.68 -18.56
N ASN A 309 -11.80 -4.32 -18.85
CA ASN A 309 -12.94 -5.26 -18.86
C ASN A 309 -12.99 -6.20 -17.63
N ILE A 310 -13.09 -5.63 -16.44
CA ILE A 310 -13.12 -6.39 -15.15
C ILE A 310 -14.20 -7.49 -15.14
N LYS A 311 -15.32 -7.30 -15.85
CA LYS A 311 -16.47 -8.22 -15.87
C LYS A 311 -16.19 -9.58 -16.53
N GLN A 312 -15.06 -9.73 -17.23
CA GLN A 312 -14.67 -11.02 -17.78
C GLN A 312 -14.11 -12.00 -16.72
N TYR A 313 -13.79 -11.51 -15.52
CA TYR A 313 -13.18 -12.31 -14.46
C TYR A 313 -14.25 -12.78 -13.47
N ALA A 314 -14.17 -14.04 -13.07
CA ALA A 314 -15.01 -14.61 -12.03
C ALA A 314 -14.56 -14.18 -10.63
N MET A 315 -13.28 -13.82 -10.47
CA MET A 315 -12.68 -13.44 -9.20
C MET A 315 -11.39 -12.64 -9.45
N ALA A 316 -11.02 -11.76 -8.50
CA ALA A 316 -9.70 -11.16 -8.45
C ALA A 316 -8.96 -11.53 -7.16
N ILE A 317 -7.66 -11.82 -7.26
CA ILE A 317 -6.84 -12.20 -6.10
C ILE A 317 -5.63 -11.26 -6.04
N GLN A 318 -5.54 -10.48 -4.96
CA GLN A 318 -4.48 -9.50 -4.72
C GLN A 318 -3.32 -10.13 -3.94
N CYS A 319 -2.08 -9.86 -4.33
CA CYS A 319 -0.90 -10.20 -3.55
C CYS A 319 -0.85 -9.43 -2.21
N GLY A 320 0.12 -9.73 -1.35
CA GLY A 320 0.28 -9.07 -0.04
C GLY A 320 0.51 -7.55 -0.09
N GLY A 321 0.85 -6.99 -1.26
CA GLY A 321 0.97 -5.55 -1.44
C GLY A 321 2.10 -4.89 -0.65
N CYS A 322 3.19 -5.60 -0.38
CA CYS A 322 4.30 -5.11 0.45
C CYS A 322 4.99 -3.85 -0.13
N MET A 323 4.93 -3.65 -1.44
CA MET A 323 5.54 -2.52 -2.15
C MET A 323 4.53 -1.44 -2.58
N ALA A 324 3.25 -1.58 -2.21
CA ALA A 324 2.20 -0.63 -2.58
C ALA A 324 1.63 0.09 -1.35
N THR A 325 1.13 1.31 -1.53
CA THR A 325 0.41 2.03 -0.49
C THR A 325 -1.00 1.46 -0.32
N ARG A 326 -1.64 1.74 0.83
CA ARG A 326 -3.02 1.34 1.08
C ARG A 326 -3.97 1.89 0.00
N LYS A 327 -3.82 3.17 -0.36
CA LYS A 327 -4.63 3.84 -1.38
C LYS A 327 -4.52 3.12 -2.74
N GLN A 328 -3.31 2.77 -3.14
CA GLN A 328 -3.07 2.04 -4.39
C GLN A 328 -3.75 0.67 -4.42
N LEU A 329 -3.68 -0.09 -3.31
CA LEU A 329 -4.32 -1.40 -3.21
C LEU A 329 -5.85 -1.30 -3.23
N ILE A 330 -6.42 -0.37 -2.47
CA ILE A 330 -7.86 -0.14 -2.42
C ILE A 330 -8.38 0.30 -3.80
N ASN A 331 -7.75 1.30 -4.43
CA ASN A 331 -8.16 1.77 -5.75
C ASN A 331 -8.13 0.66 -6.80
N ARG A 332 -7.17 -0.25 -6.70
CA ARG A 332 -7.02 -1.36 -7.61
C ARG A 332 -8.11 -2.43 -7.44
N THR A 333 -8.55 -2.66 -6.21
CA THR A 333 -9.59 -3.66 -5.90
C THR A 333 -11.01 -3.08 -5.98
N ASN A 334 -11.18 -1.76 -5.81
CA ASN A 334 -12.48 -1.10 -5.87
C ASN A 334 -13.23 -1.38 -7.18
N MET A 335 -12.51 -1.36 -8.32
CA MET A 335 -13.14 -1.66 -9.61
C MET A 335 -13.79 -3.05 -9.65
N ALA A 336 -13.17 -4.05 -9.02
CA ALA A 336 -13.75 -5.38 -8.90
C ALA A 336 -14.97 -5.36 -7.97
N VAL A 337 -14.85 -4.73 -6.80
CA VAL A 337 -15.91 -4.63 -5.78
C VAL A 337 -17.14 -3.92 -6.33
N GLU A 338 -16.96 -2.76 -6.99
CA GLU A 338 -18.05 -1.96 -7.61
C GLU A 338 -18.79 -2.72 -8.71
N ASN A 339 -18.11 -3.65 -9.39
CA ASN A 339 -18.72 -4.51 -10.40
C ASN A 339 -19.21 -5.87 -9.85
N GLY A 340 -19.22 -6.05 -8.53
CA GLY A 340 -19.68 -7.28 -7.89
C GLY A 340 -18.77 -8.49 -8.10
N ILE A 341 -17.52 -8.28 -8.51
CA ILE A 341 -16.52 -9.34 -8.68
C ILE A 341 -15.91 -9.65 -7.32
N PRO A 342 -16.00 -10.91 -6.84
CA PRO A 342 -15.39 -11.32 -5.57
C PRO A 342 -13.88 -11.09 -5.57
N ILE A 343 -13.36 -10.58 -4.44
CA ILE A 343 -11.93 -10.37 -4.27
C ILE A 343 -11.37 -11.21 -3.13
N SER A 344 -10.11 -11.60 -3.23
CA SER A 344 -9.38 -12.27 -2.17
C SER A 344 -7.93 -11.78 -2.08
N ASN A 345 -7.23 -12.24 -1.05
CA ASN A 345 -5.78 -12.05 -0.89
C ASN A 345 -5.07 -13.40 -1.02
N TYR A 346 -3.82 -13.43 -1.48
CA TYR A 346 -3.02 -14.66 -1.65
C TYR A 346 -3.03 -15.54 -0.37
N GLY A 347 -2.75 -14.95 0.79
CA GLY A 347 -2.72 -15.69 2.06
C GLY A 347 -4.07 -16.25 2.46
N MET A 348 -5.15 -15.49 2.25
CA MET A 348 -6.51 -15.95 2.54
C MET A 348 -6.94 -17.06 1.59
N ALA A 349 -6.64 -16.95 0.30
CA ALA A 349 -6.91 -17.99 -0.68
C ALA A 349 -6.18 -19.30 -0.34
N ILE A 350 -4.89 -19.22 0.01
CA ILE A 350 -4.10 -20.38 0.45
C ILE A 350 -4.69 -20.97 1.73
N ALA A 351 -5.05 -20.15 2.72
CA ALA A 351 -5.65 -20.61 3.96
C ALA A 351 -6.98 -21.33 3.73
N TYR A 352 -7.82 -20.79 2.84
CA TYR A 352 -9.12 -21.39 2.48
C TYR A 352 -8.95 -22.77 1.86
N MET A 353 -8.08 -22.90 0.88
CA MET A 353 -7.83 -24.17 0.21
C MET A 353 -7.15 -25.22 1.11
N ASN A 354 -6.46 -24.78 2.18
CA ASN A 354 -5.92 -25.67 3.21
C ASN A 354 -6.91 -25.96 4.36
N GLY A 355 -8.14 -25.46 4.31
CA GLY A 355 -9.17 -25.72 5.33
C GLY A 355 -8.92 -25.06 6.68
N ILE A 356 -8.10 -23.99 6.72
CA ILE A 356 -7.75 -23.27 7.95
C ILE A 356 -8.18 -21.80 7.95
N PHE A 357 -8.96 -21.39 6.95
CA PHE A 357 -9.36 -20.00 6.75
C PHE A 357 -10.02 -19.37 7.99
N GLU A 358 -11.01 -20.05 8.57
CA GLU A 358 -11.68 -19.57 9.78
C GLU A 358 -10.70 -19.41 10.95
N ARG A 359 -9.80 -20.38 11.13
CA ARG A 359 -8.80 -20.32 12.20
C ARG A 359 -7.90 -19.10 12.11
N VAL A 360 -7.39 -18.80 10.91
CA VAL A 360 -6.39 -17.73 10.71
C VAL A 360 -7.01 -16.35 10.59
N THR A 361 -8.33 -16.26 10.37
CA THR A 361 -9.08 -15.00 10.31
C THR A 361 -9.82 -14.68 11.60
N LYS A 362 -10.14 -15.69 12.45
CA LYS A 362 -10.82 -15.49 13.73
C LYS A 362 -10.10 -14.52 14.67
N VAL A 363 -8.78 -14.41 14.59
CA VAL A 363 -7.96 -13.51 15.41
C VAL A 363 -8.33 -12.03 15.24
N PHE A 364 -9.04 -11.68 14.17
CA PHE A 364 -9.47 -10.31 13.84
C PHE A 364 -10.92 -10.01 14.25
N SER A 365 -11.62 -10.97 14.79
CA SER A 365 -13.03 -10.86 15.25
C SER A 365 -13.14 -10.70 16.77
N LEU A 366 -12.04 -10.38 17.44
CA LEU A 366 -11.95 -10.25 18.90
C LEU A 366 -12.25 -8.81 19.33
#